data_9892a036bd0ced904dcc716232158e12
#
_entry.id   9892a036bd0ced904dcc716232158e12
#
_cell.length_a   1.000
_cell.length_b   1.000
_cell.length_c   1.000
_cell.angle_alpha   90.00
_cell.angle_beta   90.00
_cell.angle_gamma   90.00
#
_symmetry.space_group_name_H-M   'P 1'
#
loop_
_entity.id
_entity.type
_entity.pdbx_description
1 polymer ?
#
loop_
_entity_poly.entity_id
_entity_poly.type
_entity_poly.pdbx_seq_one_letter_code
_entity_poly.pdbx_strand_id
1 'polypeptide(L)'
;YNSLFSNSRKGYDAEIDLLTGLRGQIESSRIYKPEADVPVSDIQLHWDADRLLFSSLDKNRKWQIYEMNIDGSNLHQKITVDEPDLEFCDANYLPDGKVVATTNIGYNGVPCVHGDDVVANLVSFDPETRALRRLTFDQDGNWSPIVIPNGRIMYTRWEYTDLTHYFSRIVMHMNPDGTENKALYGSGSYFPNSTFDMKPLSKHSSRFIGIISGHHGTARSGRLVIFDPAKSRKEEKGMIQELPFKDRPIVPIIKDELVEGVWPQFMKPFPLSEKYFLVACKPAKEALWGIYLVDVFDNLTLIAEQEGEGLTAPIPLVKRETPPVIPSKIKPDSKEATVFIQDIYEGEGTQGVPRGTIKALRIFAYEYAYILAPSDHDAQGIQSGWDIKRILGTVPVEEDGSALFTIPANTPISIQPLDKDGAAIQWMRSWLTGMPGEIVSCVGCHEDQNSIPIPKRTIASAKQARRLETPEGGVRPFTFRLEVQPVLDRNCVSCHNGKNAEPDFRKDQMVTYKRGILTKINKQYDQSYLNLHP
;
A
#
# COMPACT_ATOMS: atom_id res chain seq x y z
N TYR A 1 -12.05 7.13 -5.49
CA TYR A 1 -11.39 5.83 -5.44
C TYR A 1 -9.86 5.96 -5.32
N ASN A 2 -9.15 4.85 -5.26
CA ASN A 2 -7.81 4.77 -4.73
C ASN A 2 -6.69 5.02 -5.75
N SER A 3 -6.98 4.90 -7.04
CA SER A 3 -6.02 5.19 -8.12
C SER A 3 -6.69 5.97 -9.25
N LEU A 4 -5.88 6.57 -10.14
CA LEU A 4 -6.42 7.23 -11.33
C LEU A 4 -7.12 6.25 -12.28
N PHE A 5 -6.75 4.97 -12.23
CA PHE A 5 -7.36 3.95 -13.08
C PHE A 5 -8.87 3.83 -12.90
N SER A 6 -9.36 4.10 -11.67
CA SER A 6 -10.78 4.08 -11.31
C SER A 6 -11.53 5.37 -11.62
N ASN A 7 -10.83 6.44 -11.96
CA ASN A 7 -11.45 7.73 -12.21
C ASN A 7 -12.15 7.76 -13.57
N SER A 8 -13.20 8.60 -13.67
CA SER A 8 -13.80 8.91 -14.96
C SER A 8 -12.71 9.33 -15.95
N ARG A 9 -12.86 8.93 -17.20
CA ARG A 9 -11.95 9.34 -18.28
C ARG A 9 -12.57 10.46 -19.13
N LYS A 10 -13.66 11.09 -18.64
CA LYS A 10 -14.43 12.15 -19.30
C LYS A 10 -14.85 13.21 -18.30
N GLY A 11 -15.18 14.41 -18.80
CA GLY A 11 -15.68 15.50 -17.99
C GLY A 11 -14.58 16.39 -17.41
N TYR A 12 -13.41 16.45 -18.05
CA TYR A 12 -12.29 17.26 -17.61
C TYR A 12 -12.09 18.52 -18.49
N ASP A 13 -11.77 19.63 -17.83
CA ASP A 13 -11.20 20.84 -18.40
C ASP A 13 -9.96 21.21 -17.58
N ALA A 14 -8.90 20.41 -17.75
CA ALA A 14 -7.68 20.51 -16.95
C ALA A 14 -6.57 21.22 -17.73
N GLU A 15 -5.71 21.94 -17.00
CA GLU A 15 -4.53 22.61 -17.57
C GLU A 15 -3.41 22.72 -16.55
N ILE A 16 -2.21 23.05 -17.02
CA ILE A 16 -1.04 23.36 -16.18
C ILE A 16 -0.69 24.81 -16.38
N ASP A 17 -0.72 25.58 -15.31
CA ASP A 17 -0.43 27.00 -15.29
C ASP A 17 0.80 27.33 -14.47
N LEU A 18 1.51 28.39 -14.90
CA LEU A 18 2.56 29.05 -14.13
C LEU A 18 1.97 30.28 -13.45
N LEU A 19 2.01 30.32 -12.12
CA LEU A 19 1.66 31.51 -11.34
C LEU A 19 2.91 32.32 -11.00
N THR A 20 2.89 33.59 -11.28
CA THR A 20 3.95 34.55 -10.95
C THR A 20 3.41 35.69 -10.11
N GLY A 21 4.29 36.58 -9.62
CA GLY A 21 3.85 37.75 -8.86
C GLY A 21 3.31 37.48 -7.45
N LEU A 22 3.65 36.34 -6.81
CA LEU A 22 3.09 35.92 -5.52
C LEU A 22 3.25 36.91 -4.35
N ARG A 23 4.07 37.94 -4.48
CA ARG A 23 4.23 39.02 -3.48
C ARG A 23 3.48 40.31 -3.84
N GLY A 24 2.68 40.30 -4.90
CA GLY A 24 1.96 41.45 -5.43
C GLY A 24 0.74 41.03 -6.22
N GLN A 25 0.62 41.51 -7.45
CA GLN A 25 -0.43 41.06 -8.36
C GLN A 25 -0.05 39.68 -8.93
N ILE A 26 -0.90 38.68 -8.71
CA ILE A 26 -0.69 37.36 -9.26
C ILE A 26 -1.10 37.36 -10.73
N GLU A 27 -0.22 36.82 -11.55
CA GLU A 27 -0.46 36.57 -12.97
C GLU A 27 -0.39 35.07 -13.23
N SER A 28 -1.37 34.54 -13.99
CA SER A 28 -1.37 33.20 -14.50
C SER A 28 -1.00 33.15 -15.96
N SER A 29 -0.15 32.22 -16.33
CA SER A 29 0.19 31.95 -17.72
C SER A 29 0.14 30.45 -17.98
N ARG A 30 -0.62 30.06 -19.00
CA ARG A 30 -0.80 28.65 -19.36
C ARG A 30 0.48 28.07 -19.93
N ILE A 31 0.96 26.98 -19.34
CA ILE A 31 2.07 26.18 -19.86
C ILE A 31 1.54 25.09 -20.79
N TYR A 32 0.45 24.40 -20.39
CA TYR A 32 -0.08 23.29 -21.15
C TYR A 32 -1.61 23.18 -21.00
N LYS A 33 -2.27 22.98 -22.12
CA LYS A 33 -3.69 22.63 -22.21
C LYS A 33 -3.83 21.40 -23.08
N PRO A 34 -4.31 20.26 -22.55
CA PRO A 34 -4.60 19.11 -23.38
C PRO A 34 -5.81 19.36 -24.29
N GLU A 35 -6.11 18.39 -25.18
CA GLU A 35 -7.36 18.38 -25.91
C GLU A 35 -8.56 18.35 -24.94
N ALA A 36 -9.71 18.82 -25.43
CA ALA A 36 -10.93 18.84 -24.62
C ALA A 36 -11.23 17.45 -24.04
N ASP A 37 -11.68 17.45 -22.79
CA ASP A 37 -12.07 16.23 -22.07
C ASP A 37 -10.89 15.28 -21.72
N VAL A 38 -9.65 15.76 -21.76
CA VAL A 38 -8.45 15.03 -21.35
C VAL A 38 -7.93 15.55 -20.01
N PRO A 39 -7.82 14.71 -18.97
CA PRO A 39 -7.32 15.11 -17.66
C PRO A 39 -5.79 15.32 -17.65
N VAL A 40 -5.34 16.15 -16.71
CA VAL A 40 -3.93 16.25 -16.28
C VAL A 40 -3.89 16.05 -14.78
N SER A 41 -2.98 15.22 -14.28
CA SER A 41 -2.85 14.92 -12.86
C SER A 41 -1.41 14.57 -12.48
N ASP A 42 -1.15 14.49 -11.17
CA ASP A 42 0.10 13.98 -10.58
C ASP A 42 1.37 14.64 -11.10
N ILE A 43 1.35 15.97 -11.18
CA ILE A 43 2.47 16.75 -11.68
C ILE A 43 3.67 16.60 -10.75
N GLN A 44 4.85 16.33 -11.30
CA GLN A 44 6.12 16.24 -10.59
C GLN A 44 7.22 17.03 -11.31
N LEU A 45 7.81 18.00 -10.62
CA LEU A 45 8.89 18.82 -11.15
C LEU A 45 10.23 18.11 -10.96
N HIS A 46 11.06 18.06 -12.01
CA HIS A 46 12.45 17.59 -11.91
C HIS A 46 13.26 18.44 -10.92
N TRP A 47 14.34 17.86 -10.37
CA TRP A 47 15.18 18.59 -9.39
C TRP A 47 15.85 19.83 -9.95
N ASP A 48 16.17 19.84 -11.27
CA ASP A 48 16.73 21.00 -11.95
C ASP A 48 15.70 22.10 -12.26
N ALA A 49 14.42 21.84 -12.01
CA ALA A 49 13.30 22.74 -12.29
C ALA A 49 13.18 23.18 -13.77
N ASP A 50 13.58 22.32 -14.70
CA ASP A 50 13.58 22.58 -16.14
C ASP A 50 12.52 21.80 -16.91
N ARG A 51 11.99 20.72 -16.32
CA ARG A 51 10.98 19.82 -16.90
C ARG A 51 10.11 19.19 -15.84
N LEU A 52 8.98 18.67 -16.26
CA LEU A 52 8.01 18.03 -15.37
C LEU A 52 7.42 16.75 -15.99
N LEU A 53 7.00 15.84 -15.10
CA LEU A 53 6.17 14.67 -15.42
C LEU A 53 4.72 14.96 -15.04
N PHE A 54 3.79 14.37 -15.76
CA PHE A 54 2.38 14.34 -15.40
C PHE A 54 1.66 13.14 -15.98
N SER A 55 0.54 12.77 -15.36
CA SER A 55 -0.37 11.74 -15.85
C SER A 55 -1.42 12.36 -16.75
N SER A 56 -1.66 11.75 -17.93
CA SER A 56 -2.72 12.16 -18.85
C SER A 56 -3.18 10.97 -19.68
N LEU A 57 -4.26 11.11 -20.46
CA LEU A 57 -4.76 10.05 -21.32
C LEU A 57 -4.12 10.12 -22.72
N ASP A 58 -3.80 8.94 -23.26
CA ASP A 58 -3.40 8.79 -24.65
C ASP A 58 -4.62 8.81 -25.61
N LYS A 59 -4.36 8.69 -26.92
CA LYS A 59 -5.41 8.62 -27.96
C LYS A 59 -6.40 7.46 -27.80
N ASN A 60 -6.04 6.42 -27.03
CA ASN A 60 -6.88 5.27 -26.72
C ASN A 60 -7.60 5.43 -25.37
N ARG A 61 -7.53 6.62 -24.78
CA ARG A 61 -8.10 6.94 -23.45
C ARG A 61 -7.50 6.10 -22.32
N LYS A 62 -6.21 5.70 -22.45
CA LYS A 62 -5.44 5.02 -21.41
C LYS A 62 -4.53 5.99 -20.68
N TRP A 63 -4.41 5.84 -19.37
CA TRP A 63 -3.50 6.65 -18.57
C TRP A 63 -2.05 6.38 -18.92
N GLN A 64 -1.30 7.45 -19.21
CA GLN A 64 0.12 7.40 -19.55
C GLN A 64 0.88 8.55 -18.88
N ILE A 65 2.20 8.38 -18.78
CA ILE A 65 3.09 9.41 -18.23
C ILE A 65 3.70 10.20 -19.37
N TYR A 66 3.57 11.51 -19.27
CA TYR A 66 4.16 12.47 -20.19
C TYR A 66 5.25 13.29 -19.49
N GLU A 67 6.23 13.73 -20.26
CA GLU A 67 7.25 14.68 -19.85
C GLU A 67 7.23 15.86 -20.80
N MET A 68 7.42 17.05 -20.26
CA MET A 68 7.64 18.28 -21.05
C MET A 68 8.57 19.23 -20.30
N ASN A 69 9.16 20.17 -21.04
CA ASN A 69 9.88 21.30 -20.44
C ASN A 69 8.89 22.28 -19.77
N ILE A 70 9.38 23.09 -18.82
CA ILE A 70 8.56 24.07 -18.09
C ILE A 70 8.00 25.18 -18.97
N ASP A 71 8.49 25.34 -20.18
CA ASP A 71 7.96 26.28 -21.19
C ASP A 71 6.91 25.61 -22.12
N GLY A 72 6.50 24.39 -21.84
CA GLY A 72 5.56 23.63 -22.63
C GLY A 72 6.17 22.92 -23.85
N SER A 73 7.43 23.13 -24.14
CA SER A 73 8.13 22.48 -25.27
C SER A 73 8.49 21.01 -24.96
N ASN A 74 8.89 20.27 -25.99
CA ASN A 74 9.37 18.89 -25.88
C ASN A 74 8.40 17.90 -25.20
N LEU A 75 7.10 18.09 -25.42
CA LEU A 75 6.07 17.17 -24.90
C LEU A 75 6.20 15.80 -25.54
N HIS A 76 6.37 14.76 -24.75
CA HIS A 76 6.43 13.38 -25.20
C HIS A 76 5.99 12.39 -24.13
N GLN A 77 5.57 11.19 -24.57
CA GLN A 77 5.26 10.10 -23.64
C GLN A 77 6.57 9.57 -23.05
N LYS A 78 6.68 9.56 -21.71
CA LYS A 78 7.90 9.19 -20.98
C LYS A 78 8.08 7.70 -20.85
N ILE A 79 7.02 6.96 -20.54
CA ILE A 79 7.04 5.50 -20.40
C ILE A 79 6.49 4.90 -21.69
N THR A 80 7.34 4.20 -22.42
CA THR A 80 7.00 3.57 -23.70
C THR A 80 7.34 2.10 -23.67
N VAL A 81 6.31 1.24 -23.61
CA VAL A 81 6.43 -0.22 -23.58
C VAL A 81 5.55 -0.84 -24.67
N ASP A 82 5.92 -2.04 -25.14
CA ASP A 82 5.19 -2.73 -26.20
C ASP A 82 4.03 -3.59 -25.64
N GLU A 83 3.38 -3.10 -24.57
CA GLU A 83 2.28 -3.75 -23.87
C GLU A 83 1.05 -2.82 -23.89
N PRO A 84 0.14 -2.99 -24.86
CA PRO A 84 -0.94 -2.03 -25.08
C PRO A 84 -1.96 -1.94 -23.95
N ASP A 85 -1.99 -2.93 -23.05
CA ASP A 85 -2.93 -2.97 -21.92
C ASP A 85 -2.37 -2.39 -20.63
N LEU A 86 -1.09 -1.98 -20.63
CA LEU A 86 -0.52 -1.29 -19.48
C LEU A 86 -0.89 0.18 -19.48
N GLU A 87 -1.27 0.61 -18.29
CA GLU A 87 -1.54 1.99 -17.95
C GLU A 87 -0.58 2.46 -16.86
N PHE A 88 -0.22 3.73 -16.88
CA PHE A 88 0.72 4.33 -15.94
C PHE A 88 0.18 5.66 -15.43
N CYS A 89 0.34 5.90 -14.12
CA CYS A 89 0.02 7.17 -13.50
C CYS A 89 0.96 7.45 -12.33
N ASP A 90 0.87 8.65 -11.77
CA ASP A 90 1.50 9.04 -10.50
C ASP A 90 3.02 8.75 -10.51
N ALA A 91 3.72 9.28 -11.53
CA ALA A 91 5.14 9.03 -11.71
C ALA A 91 6.03 10.04 -10.98
N ASN A 92 7.24 9.59 -10.62
CA ASN A 92 8.29 10.44 -10.05
C ASN A 92 9.65 10.10 -10.66
N TYR A 93 10.52 11.11 -10.75
CA TYR A 93 11.91 10.90 -11.18
C TYR A 93 12.69 10.08 -10.13
N LEU A 94 13.60 9.23 -10.59
CA LEU A 94 14.61 8.60 -9.76
C LEU A 94 15.98 9.27 -9.98
N PRO A 95 16.84 9.30 -8.94
CA PRO A 95 18.13 10.01 -9.01
C PRO A 95 19.09 9.47 -10.09
N ASP A 96 18.87 8.23 -10.55
CA ASP A 96 19.67 7.59 -11.60
C ASP A 96 19.12 7.80 -13.03
N GLY A 97 18.16 8.74 -13.20
CA GLY A 97 17.55 9.06 -14.49
C GLY A 97 16.34 8.19 -14.87
N LYS A 98 16.06 7.14 -14.11
CA LYS A 98 14.84 6.34 -14.26
C LYS A 98 13.61 7.05 -13.73
N VAL A 99 12.46 6.41 -13.90
CA VAL A 99 11.17 6.86 -13.40
C VAL A 99 10.53 5.74 -12.58
N VAL A 100 9.97 6.08 -11.43
CA VAL A 100 9.03 5.20 -10.72
C VAL A 100 7.61 5.63 -11.06
N ALA A 101 6.71 4.68 -11.27
CA ALA A 101 5.30 4.98 -11.58
C ALA A 101 4.38 3.91 -11.02
N THR A 102 3.12 4.26 -10.89
CA THR A 102 2.01 3.37 -10.57
C THR A 102 1.46 2.75 -11.86
N THR A 103 1.15 1.45 -11.86
CA THR A 103 0.69 0.71 -13.03
C THR A 103 -0.28 -0.41 -12.66
N ASN A 104 -1.06 -0.88 -13.64
CA ASN A 104 -1.94 -2.03 -13.54
C ASN A 104 -1.26 -3.38 -13.90
N ILE A 105 0.05 -3.46 -13.92
CA ILE A 105 0.85 -4.61 -14.42
C ILE A 105 0.50 -5.97 -13.79
N GLY A 106 -0.11 -5.97 -12.61
CA GLY A 106 -0.58 -7.20 -11.96
C GLY A 106 -1.81 -7.81 -12.61
N TYR A 107 -2.58 -7.03 -13.36
CA TYR A 107 -3.91 -7.38 -13.88
C TYR A 107 -4.87 -7.94 -12.83
N ASN A 108 -4.63 -7.61 -11.57
CA ASN A 108 -5.46 -8.01 -10.45
C ASN A 108 -6.65 -7.06 -10.31
N GLY A 109 -7.81 -7.62 -10.01
CA GLY A 109 -9.01 -6.86 -9.70
C GLY A 109 -9.11 -6.52 -8.21
N VAL A 110 -9.65 -5.35 -7.90
CA VAL A 110 -9.96 -4.96 -6.52
C VAL A 110 -11.20 -5.72 -6.07
N PRO A 111 -11.09 -6.61 -5.07
CA PRO A 111 -12.16 -7.52 -4.72
C PRO A 111 -13.43 -6.84 -4.21
N CYS A 112 -13.34 -5.76 -3.44
CA CYS A 112 -14.51 -5.09 -2.84
C CYS A 112 -15.45 -4.45 -3.87
N VAL A 113 -15.00 -4.28 -5.10
CA VAL A 113 -15.81 -3.82 -6.23
C VAL A 113 -15.96 -4.91 -7.30
N HIS A 114 -15.94 -6.16 -6.91
CA HIS A 114 -16.12 -7.33 -7.78
C HIS A 114 -15.12 -7.43 -8.95
N GLY A 115 -13.91 -6.88 -8.77
CA GLY A 115 -12.89 -6.85 -9.79
C GLY A 115 -13.08 -5.78 -10.87
N ASP A 116 -14.06 -4.90 -10.74
CA ASP A 116 -14.35 -3.84 -11.72
C ASP A 116 -13.28 -2.73 -11.71
N ASP A 117 -12.49 -2.65 -10.66
CA ASP A 117 -11.36 -1.74 -10.55
C ASP A 117 -10.04 -2.52 -10.52
N VAL A 118 -8.93 -1.88 -10.90
CA VAL A 118 -7.63 -2.51 -11.00
C VAL A 118 -6.74 -2.21 -9.80
N VAL A 119 -6.02 -3.23 -9.36
CA VAL A 119 -4.97 -3.10 -8.35
C VAL A 119 -3.77 -2.40 -8.95
N ALA A 120 -3.33 -1.34 -8.30
CA ALA A 120 -2.16 -0.56 -8.67
C ALA A 120 -0.90 -1.11 -8.01
N ASN A 121 0.17 -1.28 -8.79
CA ASN A 121 1.49 -1.65 -8.31
C ASN A 121 2.54 -0.63 -8.78
N LEU A 122 3.70 -0.63 -8.16
CA LEU A 122 4.81 0.24 -8.53
C LEU A 122 5.77 -0.46 -9.49
N VAL A 123 6.25 0.31 -10.46
CA VAL A 123 7.30 -0.11 -11.39
C VAL A 123 8.39 0.95 -11.47
N SER A 124 9.60 0.54 -11.84
CA SER A 124 10.62 1.44 -12.36
C SER A 124 10.75 1.26 -13.87
N PHE A 125 10.92 2.34 -14.57
CA PHE A 125 11.17 2.38 -16.01
C PHE A 125 12.48 3.09 -16.29
N ASP A 126 13.33 2.46 -17.09
CA ASP A 126 14.58 3.01 -17.57
C ASP A 126 14.38 3.54 -18.99
N PRO A 127 14.42 4.88 -19.21
CA PRO A 127 14.16 5.44 -20.54
C PRO A 127 15.29 5.16 -21.56
N GLU A 128 16.51 4.84 -21.10
CA GLU A 128 17.63 4.53 -21.99
C GLU A 128 17.51 3.11 -22.57
N THR A 129 17.21 2.15 -21.74
CA THR A 129 17.10 0.72 -22.12
C THR A 129 15.66 0.29 -22.42
N ARG A 130 14.66 1.13 -22.10
CA ARG A 130 13.22 0.82 -22.11
C ARG A 130 12.83 -0.36 -21.20
N ALA A 131 13.67 -0.70 -20.26
CA ALA A 131 13.41 -1.78 -19.32
C ALA A 131 12.37 -1.36 -18.28
N LEU A 132 11.28 -2.12 -18.20
CA LEU A 132 10.24 -2.01 -17.18
C LEU A 132 10.46 -3.07 -16.11
N ARG A 133 10.47 -2.65 -14.84
CA ARG A 133 10.64 -3.57 -13.72
C ARG A 133 9.59 -3.35 -12.66
N ARG A 134 8.88 -4.41 -12.27
CA ARG A 134 7.92 -4.39 -11.16
C ARG A 134 8.64 -4.34 -9.82
N LEU A 135 8.21 -3.43 -8.94
CA LEU A 135 8.80 -3.19 -7.61
C LEU A 135 7.92 -3.69 -6.47
N THR A 136 6.59 -3.72 -6.67
CA THR A 136 5.64 -4.24 -5.68
C THR A 136 4.72 -5.28 -6.31
N PHE A 137 4.27 -6.23 -5.48
CA PHE A 137 3.48 -7.38 -5.90
C PHE A 137 2.21 -7.50 -5.07
N ASP A 138 1.79 -6.41 -4.44
CA ASP A 138 0.74 -6.37 -3.44
C ASP A 138 -0.64 -6.57 -4.07
N GLN A 139 -1.55 -7.09 -3.26
CA GLN A 139 -2.90 -7.44 -3.63
C GLN A 139 -3.81 -6.23 -3.80
N ASP A 140 -3.65 -5.22 -2.91
CA ASP A 140 -4.68 -4.21 -2.71
C ASP A 140 -4.32 -2.85 -3.30
N GLY A 141 -3.08 -2.64 -3.63
CA GLY A 141 -2.62 -1.45 -4.33
C GLY A 141 -1.57 -0.61 -3.60
N ASN A 142 -0.77 0.07 -4.42
CA ASN A 142 0.30 0.96 -4.03
C ASN A 142 0.19 2.26 -4.83
N TRP A 143 0.30 3.41 -4.17
CA TRP A 143 0.11 4.72 -4.78
C TRP A 143 1.09 5.75 -4.27
N SER A 144 1.13 6.88 -4.99
CA SER A 144 1.83 8.10 -4.60
C SER A 144 3.31 7.90 -4.27
N PRO A 145 4.07 7.22 -5.15
CA PRO A 145 5.49 7.04 -4.94
C PRO A 145 6.21 8.40 -4.99
N ILE A 146 7.09 8.64 -4.04
CA ILE A 146 7.94 9.83 -4.01
C ILE A 146 9.35 9.46 -3.54
N VAL A 147 10.36 10.08 -4.14
CA VAL A 147 11.74 9.90 -3.68
C VAL A 147 11.99 10.80 -2.48
N ILE A 148 12.42 10.19 -1.37
CA ILE A 148 12.78 10.91 -0.15
C ILE A 148 14.28 11.23 -0.11
N PRO A 149 14.73 12.15 0.77
CA PRO A 149 16.09 12.70 0.74
C PRO A 149 17.24 11.69 0.84
N ASN A 150 17.01 10.50 1.34
CA ASN A 150 18.02 9.44 1.38
C ASN A 150 18.05 8.55 0.12
N GLY A 151 17.29 8.91 -0.92
CA GLY A 151 17.22 8.19 -2.19
C GLY A 151 16.24 7.02 -2.23
N ARG A 152 15.57 6.71 -1.12
CA ARG A 152 14.52 5.66 -1.09
C ARG A 152 13.20 6.16 -1.66
N ILE A 153 12.32 5.26 -2.02
CA ILE A 153 10.95 5.55 -2.45
C ILE A 153 10.03 5.41 -1.25
N MET A 154 9.27 6.44 -0.92
CA MET A 154 8.15 6.41 0.02
C MET A 154 6.84 6.34 -0.79
N TYR A 155 5.87 5.55 -0.31
CA TYR A 155 4.61 5.34 -1.01
C TYR A 155 3.49 4.90 -0.06
N THR A 156 2.24 4.96 -0.50
CA THR A 156 1.08 4.43 0.21
C THR A 156 0.81 3.00 -0.20
N ARG A 157 0.60 2.11 0.77
CA ARG A 157 0.16 0.73 0.57
C ARG A 157 -1.19 0.51 1.25
N TRP A 158 -2.16 -0.02 0.51
CA TRP A 158 -3.42 -0.48 1.06
C TRP A 158 -3.31 -1.94 1.51
N GLU A 159 -3.80 -2.24 2.70
CA GLU A 159 -3.85 -3.59 3.26
C GLU A 159 -5.29 -3.98 3.56
N TYR A 160 -5.87 -4.86 2.75
CA TYR A 160 -7.26 -5.31 2.87
C TYR A 160 -7.36 -6.83 3.11
N THR A 161 -6.38 -7.41 3.74
CA THR A 161 -6.33 -8.85 4.04
C THR A 161 -7.15 -9.24 5.27
N ASP A 162 -7.59 -8.25 6.04
CA ASP A 162 -8.34 -8.44 7.27
C ASP A 162 -9.48 -7.43 7.32
N LEU A 163 -10.72 -7.89 7.48
CA LEU A 163 -11.91 -7.04 7.51
C LEU A 163 -11.90 -6.00 8.62
N THR A 164 -11.18 -6.24 9.72
CA THR A 164 -11.01 -5.25 10.79
C THR A 164 -10.02 -4.14 10.43
N HIS A 165 -9.18 -4.33 9.40
CA HIS A 165 -8.17 -3.38 8.94
C HIS A 165 -8.41 -2.84 7.52
N TYR A 166 -9.58 -3.03 6.93
CA TYR A 166 -9.83 -2.65 5.53
C TYR A 166 -9.69 -1.14 5.26
N PHE A 167 -9.66 -0.29 6.29
CA PHE A 167 -9.35 1.12 6.16
C PHE A 167 -7.86 1.41 5.94
N SER A 168 -6.98 0.50 6.33
CA SER A 168 -5.55 0.79 6.48
C SER A 168 -4.86 1.05 5.15
N ARG A 169 -4.54 2.32 4.91
CA ARG A 169 -3.61 2.77 3.87
C ARG A 169 -2.41 3.38 4.56
N ILE A 170 -1.37 2.57 4.69
CA ILE A 170 -0.17 2.86 5.48
C ILE A 170 0.94 3.45 4.62
N VAL A 171 1.90 4.09 5.27
CA VAL A 171 3.09 4.62 4.62
C VAL A 171 4.19 3.58 4.62
N MET A 172 4.68 3.24 3.43
CA MET A 172 5.78 2.31 3.19
C MET A 172 6.99 3.02 2.61
N HIS A 173 8.16 2.40 2.68
CA HIS A 173 9.34 2.81 1.94
C HIS A 173 10.19 1.62 1.49
N MET A 174 10.91 1.79 0.38
CA MET A 174 11.79 0.77 -0.20
C MET A 174 12.97 1.40 -0.92
N ASN A 175 13.98 0.62 -1.25
CA ASN A 175 15.01 1.03 -2.20
C ASN A 175 14.43 1.14 -3.63
N PRO A 176 15.06 1.92 -4.55
CA PRO A 176 14.56 2.06 -5.93
C PRO A 176 14.51 0.74 -6.72
N ASP A 177 15.17 -0.29 -6.24
CA ASP A 177 15.13 -1.63 -6.81
C ASP A 177 14.07 -2.55 -6.17
N GLY A 178 13.25 -2.03 -5.25
CA GLY A 178 12.20 -2.78 -4.54
C GLY A 178 12.67 -3.50 -3.28
N THR A 179 14.00 -3.59 -3.06
CA THR A 179 14.54 -4.25 -1.85
C THR A 179 14.30 -3.42 -0.59
N GLU A 180 14.42 -4.08 0.57
CA GLU A 180 14.22 -3.48 1.90
C GLU A 180 12.88 -2.76 2.04
N ASN A 181 11.83 -3.37 1.50
CA ASN A 181 10.47 -2.86 1.61
C ASN A 181 9.98 -2.97 3.05
N LYS A 182 9.67 -1.83 3.67
CA LYS A 182 9.32 -1.72 5.10
C LYS A 182 8.22 -0.70 5.32
N ALA A 183 7.43 -0.92 6.38
CA ALA A 183 6.51 0.11 6.84
C ALA A 183 7.29 1.30 7.43
N LEU A 184 6.88 2.51 7.05
CA LEU A 184 7.39 3.75 7.63
C LEU A 184 6.47 4.25 8.74
N TYR A 185 5.14 4.17 8.53
CA TYR A 185 4.14 4.59 9.49
C TYR A 185 2.81 3.84 9.31
N GLY A 186 2.15 3.49 10.42
CA GLY A 186 0.79 2.95 10.43
C GLY A 186 0.69 1.43 10.44
N SER A 187 1.80 0.69 10.33
CA SER A 187 1.77 -0.77 10.46
C SER A 187 1.43 -1.20 11.89
N GLY A 188 0.53 -2.18 12.02
CA GLY A 188 0.04 -2.62 13.32
C GLY A 188 -0.82 -1.58 14.05
N SER A 189 -1.37 -0.59 13.33
CA SER A 189 -2.22 0.47 13.85
C SER A 189 -3.57 0.47 13.14
N TYR A 190 -4.62 0.96 13.81
CA TYR A 190 -5.91 1.25 13.18
C TYR A 190 -6.00 2.69 12.67
N PHE A 191 -5.25 3.59 13.27
CA PHE A 191 -5.14 4.98 12.89
C PHE A 191 -3.70 5.30 12.43
N PRO A 192 -3.50 6.11 11.37
CA PRO A 192 -4.51 6.79 10.56
C PRO A 192 -5.25 5.84 9.59
N ASN A 193 -6.51 6.13 9.33
CA ASN A 193 -7.36 5.36 8.40
C ASN A 193 -6.73 5.19 7.03
N SER A 194 -6.39 6.33 6.41
CA SER A 194 -5.82 6.39 5.06
C SER A 194 -4.88 7.58 4.97
N THR A 195 -3.66 7.34 4.50
CA THR A 195 -2.66 8.39 4.28
C THR A 195 -2.40 8.60 2.79
N PHE A 196 -2.39 9.86 2.36
CA PHE A 196 -2.16 10.25 0.98
C PHE A 196 -1.17 11.40 0.85
N ASP A 197 -0.59 11.54 -0.32
CA ASP A 197 0.22 12.70 -0.74
C ASP A 197 1.35 13.09 0.24
N MET A 198 2.01 12.08 0.83
CA MET A 198 3.09 12.33 1.77
C MET A 198 4.29 12.98 1.09
N LYS A 199 4.88 13.98 1.76
CA LYS A 199 6.09 14.69 1.30
C LYS A 199 7.07 14.86 2.45
N PRO A 200 8.38 14.54 2.26
CA PRO A 200 9.40 14.77 3.28
C PRO A 200 9.58 16.27 3.53
N LEU A 201 9.81 16.68 4.79
CA LEU A 201 9.95 18.09 5.11
C LEU A 201 11.33 18.64 4.74
N SER A 202 12.40 17.95 5.10
CA SER A 202 13.76 18.32 4.74
C SER A 202 14.68 17.11 4.73
N LYS A 203 15.90 17.27 4.19
CA LYS A 203 16.90 16.19 4.13
C LYS A 203 17.45 15.75 5.49
N HIS A 204 17.30 16.59 6.49
CA HIS A 204 17.83 16.35 7.85
C HIS A 204 16.74 15.94 8.83
N SER A 205 15.49 15.88 8.40
CA SER A 205 14.35 15.53 9.22
C SER A 205 13.84 14.13 8.93
N SER A 206 13.44 13.40 9.97
CA SER A 206 12.64 12.18 9.82
C SER A 206 11.19 12.50 9.43
N ARG A 207 10.79 13.76 9.52
CA ARG A 207 9.42 14.22 9.39
C ARG A 207 8.94 14.26 7.96
N PHE A 208 7.66 14.01 7.79
CA PHE A 208 6.94 14.23 6.56
C PHE A 208 5.57 14.87 6.86
N ILE A 209 5.00 15.53 5.85
CA ILE A 209 3.63 16.02 5.87
C ILE A 209 2.79 15.15 4.95
N GLY A 210 1.52 14.95 5.29
CA GLY A 210 0.60 14.15 4.51
C GLY A 210 -0.85 14.44 4.81
N ILE A 211 -1.74 13.81 4.06
CA ILE A 211 -3.18 13.92 4.20
C ILE A 211 -3.72 12.67 4.89
N ILE A 212 -4.50 12.86 5.96
CA ILE A 212 -5.34 11.79 6.52
C ILE A 212 -6.75 11.92 5.97
N SER A 213 -7.26 10.84 5.38
CA SER A 213 -8.60 10.79 4.78
C SER A 213 -9.40 9.59 5.30
N GLY A 214 -10.64 9.45 4.82
CA GLY A 214 -11.47 8.26 5.01
C GLY A 214 -11.15 7.13 4.03
N HIS A 215 -11.79 5.99 4.22
CA HIS A 215 -11.76 4.88 3.26
C HIS A 215 -12.69 5.15 2.07
N HIS A 216 -13.92 5.56 2.36
CA HIS A 216 -14.89 6.08 1.40
C HIS A 216 -15.19 7.56 1.66
N GLY A 217 -16.11 8.12 0.89
CA GLY A 217 -16.50 9.54 0.97
C GLY A 217 -15.58 10.40 0.12
N THR A 218 -15.05 11.47 0.70
CA THR A 218 -14.22 12.44 -0.01
C THR A 218 -12.90 11.82 -0.46
N ALA A 219 -12.68 11.78 -1.75
CA ALA A 219 -11.51 11.12 -2.33
C ALA A 219 -10.22 11.94 -2.10
N ARG A 220 -9.25 11.34 -1.41
CA ARG A 220 -7.87 11.83 -1.21
C ARG A 220 -7.69 13.22 -0.62
N SER A 221 -8.77 13.96 -0.34
CA SER A 221 -8.68 15.19 0.46
C SER A 221 -8.94 14.88 1.93
N GLY A 222 -8.47 15.74 2.82
CA GLY A 222 -8.68 15.52 4.25
C GLY A 222 -7.86 16.42 5.15
N ARG A 223 -7.45 15.86 6.29
CA ARG A 223 -6.71 16.56 7.34
C ARG A 223 -5.23 16.65 6.98
N LEU A 224 -4.64 17.82 7.12
CA LEU A 224 -3.21 18.05 6.87
C LEU A 224 -2.42 17.82 8.16
N VAL A 225 -1.51 16.83 8.16
CA VAL A 225 -0.82 16.39 9.38
C VAL A 225 0.69 16.26 9.16
N ILE A 226 1.46 16.69 10.16
CA ILE A 226 2.91 16.47 10.24
C ILE A 226 3.17 15.21 11.07
N PHE A 227 3.95 14.28 10.50
CA PHE A 227 4.35 13.03 11.10
C PHE A 227 5.84 13.02 11.43
N ASP A 228 6.22 12.34 12.50
CA ASP A 228 7.61 12.05 12.85
C ASP A 228 7.80 10.56 13.23
N PRO A 229 8.20 9.72 12.27
CA PRO A 229 8.47 8.31 12.53
C PRO A 229 9.56 8.06 13.57
N ALA A 230 10.45 9.03 13.82
CA ALA A 230 11.46 8.92 14.87
C ALA A 230 10.85 8.99 16.28
N LYS A 231 9.70 9.68 16.42
CA LYS A 231 8.97 9.76 17.70
C LYS A 231 8.15 8.48 17.95
N SER A 232 7.40 8.04 16.95
CA SER A 232 6.64 6.79 16.93
C SER A 232 6.14 6.53 15.51
N ARG A 233 5.85 5.26 15.20
CA ARG A 233 5.31 4.85 13.89
C ARG A 233 3.88 4.34 13.97
N LYS A 234 3.24 4.47 15.14
CA LYS A 234 1.91 3.91 15.42
C LYS A 234 0.95 4.97 15.91
N GLU A 235 -0.32 4.83 15.53
CA GLU A 235 -1.46 5.64 15.94
C GLU A 235 -1.16 7.15 15.85
N GLU A 236 -1.67 7.95 16.74
CA GLU A 236 -1.40 9.40 16.84
C GLU A 236 -0.02 9.73 17.45
N LYS A 237 0.66 8.74 18.04
CA LYS A 237 1.87 8.97 18.86
C LYS A 237 3.06 9.55 18.09
N GLY A 238 3.14 9.27 16.78
CA GLY A 238 4.14 9.86 15.89
C GLY A 238 3.66 11.11 15.17
N MET A 239 2.44 11.57 15.41
CA MET A 239 1.95 12.79 14.80
C MET A 239 2.34 14.00 15.66
N ILE A 240 2.80 15.05 14.99
CA ILE A 240 3.34 16.24 15.65
C ILE A 240 2.26 17.30 15.76
N GLN A 241 1.55 17.56 14.66
CA GLN A 241 0.53 18.61 14.58
C GLN A 241 -0.41 18.37 13.41
N GLU A 242 -1.69 18.62 13.64
CA GLU A 242 -2.66 18.84 12.57
C GLU A 242 -2.70 20.32 12.23
N LEU A 243 -2.64 20.67 10.96
CA LEU A 243 -2.64 22.06 10.50
C LEU A 243 -4.02 22.47 9.97
N PRO A 244 -4.47 23.68 10.28
CA PRO A 244 -3.92 24.73 11.14
C PRO A 244 -4.50 24.64 12.57
N PHE A 245 -4.14 23.67 13.38
CA PHE A 245 -4.71 23.45 14.72
C PHE A 245 -3.62 23.08 15.74
N LYS A 246 -2.69 24.00 15.99
CA LYS A 246 -1.47 23.79 16.77
C LYS A 246 -1.71 23.20 18.17
N ASP A 247 -2.70 23.70 18.87
CA ASP A 247 -2.95 23.30 20.27
C ASP A 247 -4.05 22.24 20.39
N ARG A 248 -4.59 21.78 19.26
CA ARG A 248 -5.61 20.73 19.24
C ARG A 248 -4.96 19.36 19.30
N PRO A 249 -5.29 18.51 20.29
CA PRO A 249 -4.81 17.15 20.30
C PRO A 249 -5.33 16.37 19.09
N ILE A 250 -4.47 15.56 18.50
CA ILE A 250 -4.85 14.65 17.42
C ILE A 250 -5.56 13.46 18.04
N VAL A 251 -6.86 13.32 17.75
CA VAL A 251 -7.68 12.23 18.27
C VAL A 251 -7.72 11.10 17.22
N PRO A 252 -7.36 9.87 17.59
CA PRO A 252 -7.43 8.72 16.69
C PRO A 252 -8.89 8.27 16.49
N ILE A 253 -9.51 8.74 15.44
CA ILE A 253 -10.88 8.38 15.06
C ILE A 253 -10.80 7.40 13.89
N ILE A 254 -11.36 6.21 14.07
CA ILE A 254 -11.49 5.19 13.03
C ILE A 254 -12.93 5.27 12.50
N LYS A 255 -13.06 5.77 11.29
CA LYS A 255 -14.38 5.96 10.65
C LYS A 255 -14.25 5.84 9.15
N ASP A 256 -15.22 5.24 8.50
CA ASP A 256 -15.22 5.03 7.06
C ASP A 256 -15.14 6.36 6.28
N GLU A 257 -16.12 7.22 6.44
CA GLU A 257 -16.19 8.55 5.84
C GLU A 257 -15.62 9.61 6.79
N LEU A 258 -14.34 9.45 7.17
CA LEU A 258 -13.70 10.22 8.25
C LEU A 258 -13.79 11.74 8.06
N VAL A 259 -13.65 12.20 6.83
CA VAL A 259 -13.57 13.63 6.50
C VAL A 259 -14.78 14.16 5.72
N GLU A 260 -15.81 13.34 5.56
CA GLU A 260 -17.05 13.75 4.90
C GLU A 260 -17.73 14.87 5.70
N GLY A 261 -17.97 16.00 5.03
CA GLY A 261 -18.57 17.18 5.66
C GLY A 261 -17.67 17.89 6.70
N VAL A 262 -16.41 17.53 6.81
CA VAL A 262 -15.43 18.17 7.72
C VAL A 262 -14.56 19.16 6.94
N TRP A 263 -14.36 20.36 7.49
CA TRP A 263 -13.58 21.45 6.88
C TRP A 263 -12.57 22.04 7.86
N PRO A 264 -11.47 22.66 7.43
CA PRO A 264 -10.96 22.71 6.03
C PRO A 264 -10.54 21.33 5.53
N GLN A 265 -10.53 21.13 4.21
CA GLN A 265 -9.97 19.97 3.54
C GLN A 265 -8.76 20.38 2.72
N PHE A 266 -7.76 19.52 2.71
CA PHE A 266 -6.48 19.73 2.05
C PHE A 266 -6.14 18.59 1.09
N MET A 267 -5.33 18.86 0.07
CA MET A 267 -4.70 17.87 -0.80
C MET A 267 -3.41 18.39 -1.42
N LYS A 268 -2.55 17.48 -1.89
CA LYS A 268 -1.30 17.77 -2.60
C LYS A 268 -0.41 18.79 -1.88
N PRO A 269 -0.03 18.59 -0.61
CA PRO A 269 0.85 19.51 0.10
C PRO A 269 2.25 19.53 -0.52
N PHE A 270 2.87 20.71 -0.52
CA PHE A 270 4.27 20.89 -0.89
C PHE A 270 5.01 21.64 0.21
N PRO A 271 5.97 21.02 0.93
CA PRO A 271 6.73 21.69 1.97
C PRO A 271 7.75 22.68 1.38
N LEU A 272 7.66 23.94 1.82
CA LEU A 272 8.66 24.98 1.56
C LEU A 272 9.78 24.93 2.59
N SER A 273 9.46 24.47 3.79
CA SER A 273 10.37 24.28 4.91
C SER A 273 9.72 23.35 5.94
N GLU A 274 10.33 23.20 7.11
CA GLU A 274 9.72 22.49 8.26
C GLU A 274 8.49 23.24 8.85
N LYS A 275 8.23 24.47 8.43
CA LYS A 275 7.21 25.34 9.04
C LYS A 275 6.17 25.87 8.07
N TYR A 276 6.45 25.90 6.77
CA TYR A 276 5.61 26.53 5.75
C TYR A 276 5.31 25.56 4.62
N PHE A 277 4.06 25.51 4.19
CA PHE A 277 3.55 24.54 3.20
C PHE A 277 2.64 25.23 2.20
N LEU A 278 2.87 25.01 0.91
CA LEU A 278 1.86 25.26 -0.10
C LEU A 278 0.94 24.07 -0.19
N VAL A 279 -0.35 24.30 -0.31
CA VAL A 279 -1.34 23.21 -0.35
C VAL A 279 -2.60 23.65 -1.08
N ALA A 280 -3.23 22.74 -1.79
CA ALA A 280 -4.59 22.98 -2.22
C ALA A 280 -5.53 22.84 -1.02
N CYS A 281 -6.36 23.83 -0.79
CA CYS A 281 -7.28 23.86 0.35
C CYS A 281 -8.68 24.31 -0.06
N LYS A 282 -9.66 23.66 0.51
CA LYS A 282 -11.06 24.09 0.52
C LYS A 282 -11.43 24.39 1.97
N PRO A 283 -11.50 25.67 2.38
CA PRO A 283 -11.65 26.05 3.78
C PRO A 283 -13.05 25.82 4.35
N ALA A 284 -14.08 25.77 3.49
CA ALA A 284 -15.46 25.56 3.88
C ALA A 284 -16.24 24.88 2.74
N LYS A 285 -17.42 24.38 3.02
CA LYS A 285 -18.27 23.66 2.06
C LYS A 285 -18.51 24.42 0.77
N GLU A 286 -18.82 25.72 0.87
CA GLU A 286 -19.17 26.56 -0.27
C GLU A 286 -17.97 27.33 -0.85
N ALA A 287 -16.77 27.17 -0.26
CA ALA A 287 -15.55 27.81 -0.78
C ALA A 287 -15.01 27.09 -2.01
N LEU A 288 -14.18 27.76 -2.78
CA LEU A 288 -13.44 27.17 -3.90
C LEU A 288 -12.24 26.35 -3.39
N TRP A 289 -11.76 25.47 -4.24
CA TRP A 289 -10.42 24.88 -4.08
C TRP A 289 -9.40 25.91 -4.57
N GLY A 290 -8.62 26.47 -3.64
CA GLY A 290 -7.58 27.45 -3.92
C GLY A 290 -6.21 26.96 -3.43
N ILE A 291 -5.17 27.70 -3.81
CA ILE A 291 -3.80 27.50 -3.30
C ILE A 291 -3.62 28.35 -2.06
N TYR A 292 -3.19 27.73 -0.98
CA TYR A 292 -2.95 28.37 0.32
C TYR A 292 -1.53 28.14 0.79
N LEU A 293 -1.00 29.14 1.49
CA LEU A 293 0.16 28.99 2.37
C LEU A 293 -0.34 28.69 3.78
N VAL A 294 0.04 27.52 4.29
CA VAL A 294 -0.28 27.05 5.64
C VAL A 294 1.00 26.93 6.44
N ASP A 295 0.96 27.27 7.72
CA ASP A 295 2.13 27.14 8.58
C ASP A 295 1.83 26.47 9.95
N VAL A 296 2.89 26.23 10.71
CA VAL A 296 2.80 25.61 12.04
C VAL A 296 2.33 26.58 13.14
N PHE A 297 2.03 27.81 12.79
CA PHE A 297 1.55 28.88 13.70
C PHE A 297 0.05 29.16 13.52
N ASP A 298 -0.66 28.27 12.81
CA ASP A 298 -2.10 28.31 12.50
C ASP A 298 -2.52 29.39 11.48
N ASN A 299 -1.58 29.91 10.71
CA ASN A 299 -1.95 30.79 9.60
C ASN A 299 -2.39 29.95 8.39
N LEU A 300 -3.49 30.37 7.80
CA LEU A 300 -4.05 29.85 6.54
C LEU A 300 -4.24 31.06 5.61
N THR A 301 -3.29 31.28 4.71
CA THR A 301 -3.25 32.46 3.84
C THR A 301 -3.58 32.06 2.41
N LEU A 302 -4.65 32.61 1.84
CA LEU A 302 -4.98 32.43 0.42
C LEU A 302 -3.89 33.05 -0.46
N ILE A 303 -3.38 32.26 -1.39
CA ILE A 303 -2.43 32.71 -2.41
C ILE A 303 -3.16 32.93 -3.72
N ALA A 304 -3.94 31.96 -4.20
CA ALA A 304 -4.69 32.07 -5.46
C ALA A 304 -5.96 31.24 -5.40
N GLU A 305 -7.03 31.78 -5.95
CA GLU A 305 -8.26 31.06 -6.28
C GLU A 305 -8.84 31.62 -7.58
N GLN A 306 -9.66 30.84 -8.25
CA GLN A 306 -10.30 31.27 -9.49
C GLN A 306 -11.75 30.78 -9.52
N GLU A 307 -12.66 31.68 -9.82
CA GLU A 307 -14.10 31.35 -9.90
C GLU A 307 -14.36 30.36 -11.05
N GLY A 308 -15.12 29.31 -10.75
CA GLY A 308 -15.45 28.25 -11.71
C GLY A 308 -14.37 27.17 -11.87
N GLU A 309 -13.22 27.30 -11.19
CA GLU A 309 -12.11 26.35 -11.29
C GLU A 309 -11.66 25.86 -9.91
N GLY A 310 -10.96 24.73 -9.89
CA GLY A 310 -10.30 24.19 -8.71
C GLY A 310 -8.78 24.17 -8.89
N LEU A 311 -8.06 25.02 -8.13
CA LEU A 311 -6.61 25.04 -8.18
C LEU A 311 -6.04 23.94 -7.28
N THR A 312 -5.19 23.06 -7.84
CA THR A 312 -4.62 21.93 -7.14
C THR A 312 -3.12 21.76 -7.40
N ALA A 313 -2.46 20.90 -6.63
CA ALA A 313 -1.07 20.48 -6.84
C ALA A 313 -0.05 21.63 -7.00
N PRO A 314 0.07 22.57 -6.05
CA PRO A 314 1.03 23.66 -6.12
C PRO A 314 2.47 23.13 -6.02
N ILE A 315 3.32 23.50 -6.97
CA ILE A 315 4.74 23.11 -6.99
C ILE A 315 5.59 24.36 -7.23
N PRO A 316 6.44 24.78 -6.27
CA PRO A 316 7.36 25.88 -6.49
C PRO A 316 8.37 25.55 -7.59
N LEU A 317 8.52 26.48 -8.55
CA LEU A 317 9.49 26.35 -9.64
C LEU A 317 10.89 26.75 -9.15
N VAL A 318 11.50 25.86 -8.35
CA VAL A 318 12.84 26.07 -7.76
C VAL A 318 13.67 24.80 -7.88
N LYS A 319 14.97 24.97 -8.13
CA LYS A 319 15.92 23.85 -8.10
C LYS A 319 16.00 23.26 -6.72
N ARG A 320 16.08 21.94 -6.68
CA ARG A 320 16.23 21.16 -5.45
C ARG A 320 17.44 20.26 -5.55
N GLU A 321 18.01 19.88 -4.42
CA GLU A 321 19.09 18.91 -4.38
C GLU A 321 18.58 17.54 -4.83
N THR A 322 19.29 16.91 -5.76
CA THR A 322 19.00 15.53 -6.18
C THR A 322 19.39 14.56 -5.07
N PRO A 323 18.49 13.68 -4.64
CA PRO A 323 18.81 12.65 -3.66
C PRO A 323 19.93 11.69 -4.15
N PRO A 324 20.63 11.01 -3.24
CA PRO A 324 21.67 10.06 -3.63
C PRO A 324 21.10 8.87 -4.41
N VAL A 325 21.88 8.37 -5.36
CA VAL A 325 21.60 7.11 -6.04
C VAL A 325 21.87 5.95 -5.10
N ILE A 326 20.91 5.07 -4.90
CA ILE A 326 21.09 3.81 -4.17
C ILE A 326 21.38 2.70 -5.20
N PRO A 327 22.56 2.06 -5.14
CA PRO A 327 22.87 0.96 -6.03
C PRO A 327 21.91 -0.22 -5.86
N SER A 328 21.57 -0.89 -6.96
CA SER A 328 20.71 -2.08 -6.91
C SER A 328 21.42 -3.24 -6.17
N LYS A 329 20.67 -3.91 -5.32
CA LYS A 329 21.12 -5.09 -4.54
C LYS A 329 20.57 -6.40 -5.09
N ILE A 330 19.70 -6.37 -6.09
CA ILE A 330 19.11 -7.58 -6.64
C ILE A 330 20.12 -8.42 -7.42
N LYS A 331 19.85 -9.71 -7.45
CA LYS A 331 20.52 -10.69 -8.32
C LYS A 331 19.52 -11.16 -9.36
N PRO A 332 19.49 -10.57 -10.57
CA PRO A 332 18.40 -10.78 -11.54
C PRO A 332 18.15 -12.25 -11.90
N ASP A 333 19.17 -13.08 -11.89
CA ASP A 333 19.09 -14.51 -12.20
C ASP A 333 18.55 -15.36 -11.04
N SER A 334 18.44 -14.81 -9.83
CA SER A 334 17.92 -15.54 -8.69
C SER A 334 16.40 -15.62 -8.76
N LYS A 335 15.86 -16.81 -8.54
CA LYS A 335 14.42 -17.05 -8.39
C LYS A 335 13.98 -17.08 -6.93
N GLU A 336 14.92 -16.93 -6.02
CA GLU A 336 14.69 -17.05 -4.57
C GLU A 336 15.16 -15.79 -3.85
N ALA A 337 14.51 -15.50 -2.74
CA ALA A 337 14.96 -14.60 -1.68
C ALA A 337 15.17 -15.39 -0.40
N THR A 338 15.91 -14.84 0.54
CA THR A 338 16.16 -15.47 1.85
C THR A 338 15.47 -14.65 2.93
N VAL A 339 14.79 -15.31 3.87
CA VAL A 339 14.23 -14.68 5.08
C VAL A 339 15.06 -15.09 6.28
N PHE A 340 15.53 -14.11 7.04
CA PHE A 340 16.20 -14.29 8.31
C PHE A 340 15.39 -13.67 9.43
N ILE A 341 15.00 -14.48 10.44
CA ILE A 341 14.37 -14.04 11.67
C ILE A 341 15.36 -14.24 12.79
N GLN A 342 15.71 -13.15 13.50
CA GLN A 342 16.68 -13.23 14.58
C GLN A 342 16.13 -13.97 15.80
N ASP A 343 14.86 -13.68 16.19
CA ASP A 343 14.19 -14.30 17.31
C ASP A 343 12.67 -14.13 17.20
N ILE A 344 11.94 -15.16 16.87
CA ILE A 344 10.49 -15.12 16.67
C ILE A 344 9.69 -14.66 17.90
N TYR A 345 10.29 -14.70 19.08
CA TYR A 345 9.65 -14.28 20.33
C TYR A 345 9.84 -12.80 20.67
N GLU A 346 10.62 -12.08 19.87
CA GLU A 346 10.75 -10.62 20.02
C GLU A 346 9.58 -9.90 19.34
N GLY A 347 9.11 -8.81 19.98
CA GLY A 347 8.06 -7.97 19.44
C GLY A 347 6.65 -8.27 19.96
N GLU A 348 5.71 -7.42 19.58
CA GLU A 348 4.33 -7.46 20.08
C GLU A 348 3.53 -8.66 19.53
N GLY A 349 3.84 -9.15 18.32
CA GLY A 349 3.07 -10.18 17.65
C GLY A 349 3.09 -11.54 18.33
N THR A 350 4.10 -11.81 19.15
CA THR A 350 4.24 -13.04 19.95
C THR A 350 4.31 -12.77 21.45
N GLN A 351 3.89 -11.57 21.88
CA GLN A 351 3.89 -11.20 23.28
C GLN A 351 3.08 -12.21 24.13
N GLY A 352 3.68 -12.67 25.22
CA GLY A 352 3.06 -13.63 26.12
C GLY A 352 3.17 -15.09 25.69
N VAL A 353 3.73 -15.39 24.52
CA VAL A 353 4.01 -16.78 24.08
C VAL A 353 5.28 -17.28 24.78
N PRO A 354 5.23 -18.36 25.58
CA PRO A 354 6.40 -18.88 26.27
C PRO A 354 7.47 -19.34 25.26
N ARG A 355 8.75 -19.06 25.55
CA ARG A 355 9.87 -19.55 24.73
C ARG A 355 9.83 -21.08 24.64
N GLY A 356 10.12 -21.59 23.44
CA GLY A 356 10.07 -23.03 23.16
C GLY A 356 8.67 -23.54 22.75
N THR A 357 7.62 -22.71 22.78
CA THR A 357 6.29 -23.08 22.27
C THR A 357 6.29 -23.17 20.74
N ILE A 358 6.89 -22.20 20.05
CA ILE A 358 6.96 -22.17 18.58
C ILE A 358 8.03 -23.15 18.12
N LYS A 359 7.65 -24.13 17.29
CA LYS A 359 8.52 -25.19 16.77
C LYS A 359 8.79 -25.07 15.28
N ALA A 360 7.85 -24.50 14.55
CA ALA A 360 7.98 -24.32 13.10
C ALA A 360 7.25 -23.06 12.64
N LEU A 361 7.56 -22.65 11.41
CA LEU A 361 6.85 -21.60 10.69
C LEU A 361 6.21 -22.21 9.45
N ARG A 362 4.92 -21.99 9.25
CA ARG A 362 4.22 -22.28 8.00
C ARG A 362 4.23 -21.03 7.14
N ILE A 363 4.61 -21.18 5.89
CA ILE A 363 4.74 -20.10 4.93
C ILE A 363 3.61 -20.21 3.91
N PHE A 364 2.88 -19.11 3.73
CA PHE A 364 1.82 -18.99 2.74
C PHE A 364 2.22 -18.02 1.64
N ALA A 365 1.85 -18.31 0.40
CA ALA A 365 1.76 -17.34 -0.67
C ALA A 365 0.31 -16.89 -0.85
N TYR A 366 0.12 -15.68 -1.34
CA TYR A 366 -1.18 -15.13 -1.69
C TYR A 366 -1.44 -15.32 -3.17
N GLU A 367 -2.66 -15.76 -3.51
CA GLU A 367 -3.17 -15.83 -4.87
C GLU A 367 -4.31 -14.81 -5.00
N TYR A 368 -4.21 -13.92 -5.96
CA TYR A 368 -5.13 -12.82 -6.12
C TYR A 368 -6.07 -13.04 -7.30
N ALA A 369 -7.28 -12.47 -7.20
CA ALA A 369 -8.24 -12.51 -8.30
C ALA A 369 -7.78 -11.59 -9.44
N TYR A 370 -8.00 -12.03 -10.68
CA TYR A 370 -7.80 -11.20 -11.85
C TYR A 370 -8.91 -10.15 -11.98
N ILE A 371 -8.63 -9.10 -12.76
CA ILE A 371 -9.62 -8.08 -13.11
C ILE A 371 -10.89 -8.74 -13.68
N LEU A 372 -12.06 -8.21 -13.35
CA LEU A 372 -13.38 -8.74 -13.71
C LEU A 372 -13.68 -10.16 -13.19
N ALA A 373 -12.81 -10.76 -12.39
CA ALA A 373 -13.13 -12.00 -11.72
C ALA A 373 -14.10 -11.72 -10.56
N PRO A 374 -15.26 -12.40 -10.51
CA PRO A 374 -16.19 -12.22 -9.40
C PRO A 374 -15.53 -12.54 -8.08
N SER A 375 -15.41 -11.54 -7.23
CA SER A 375 -14.94 -11.73 -5.86
C SER A 375 -15.80 -10.89 -4.92
N ASP A 376 -15.86 -11.27 -3.66
CA ASP A 376 -16.65 -10.62 -2.64
C ASP A 376 -16.16 -11.12 -1.28
N HIS A 377 -16.42 -10.38 -0.21
CA HIS A 377 -15.97 -10.65 1.16
C HIS A 377 -16.17 -12.10 1.63
N ASP A 378 -17.19 -12.77 1.15
CA ASP A 378 -17.46 -14.15 1.50
C ASP A 378 -17.16 -15.12 0.35
N ALA A 379 -16.40 -14.71 -0.69
CA ALA A 379 -16.12 -15.57 -1.84
C ALA A 379 -15.27 -16.78 -1.46
N GLN A 380 -14.35 -16.61 -0.54
CA GLN A 380 -13.42 -17.66 -0.09
C GLN A 380 -13.87 -18.34 1.21
N GLY A 381 -14.76 -17.75 1.97
CA GLY A 381 -15.28 -18.23 3.24
C GLY A 381 -16.03 -17.15 3.99
N ILE A 382 -16.76 -17.51 5.05
CA ILE A 382 -17.48 -16.55 5.89
C ILE A 382 -16.48 -15.64 6.59
N GLN A 383 -16.66 -14.32 6.42
CA GLN A 383 -15.80 -13.29 7.00
C GLN A 383 -14.30 -13.46 6.67
N SER A 384 -13.98 -14.18 5.60
CA SER A 384 -12.60 -14.29 5.14
C SER A 384 -12.19 -13.05 4.35
N GLY A 385 -10.89 -12.79 4.24
CA GLY A 385 -10.34 -11.99 3.16
C GLY A 385 -10.66 -12.64 1.81
N TRP A 386 -10.38 -11.93 0.74
CA TRP A 386 -10.61 -12.41 -0.64
C TRP A 386 -9.40 -13.05 -1.30
N ASP A 387 -8.29 -13.10 -0.61
CA ASP A 387 -7.07 -13.76 -1.07
C ASP A 387 -7.11 -15.25 -0.77
N ILE A 388 -6.74 -16.06 -1.74
CA ILE A 388 -6.52 -17.49 -1.54
C ILE A 388 -5.11 -17.69 -1.01
N LYS A 389 -4.98 -18.37 0.13
CA LYS A 389 -3.70 -18.69 0.72
C LYS A 389 -3.24 -20.08 0.31
N ARG A 390 -2.07 -20.14 -0.30
CA ARG A 390 -1.43 -21.39 -0.72
C ARG A 390 -0.26 -21.68 0.21
N ILE A 391 -0.27 -22.86 0.84
CA ILE A 391 0.82 -23.30 1.70
C ILE A 391 2.02 -23.65 0.83
N LEU A 392 3.12 -22.90 0.97
CA LEU A 392 4.39 -23.20 0.32
C LEU A 392 5.15 -24.31 1.02
N GLY A 393 5.05 -24.37 2.34
CA GLY A 393 5.71 -25.36 3.17
C GLY A 393 5.91 -24.89 4.59
N THR A 394 6.71 -25.67 5.33
CA THR A 394 7.11 -25.37 6.70
C THR A 394 8.62 -25.33 6.86
N VAL A 395 9.10 -24.64 7.89
CA VAL A 395 10.50 -24.60 8.27
C VAL A 395 10.60 -24.63 9.80
N PRO A 396 11.54 -25.40 10.39
CA PRO A 396 11.72 -25.43 11.84
C PRO A 396 12.29 -24.10 12.36
N VAL A 397 11.92 -23.75 13.59
CA VAL A 397 12.52 -22.69 14.39
C VAL A 397 13.59 -23.29 15.28
N GLU A 398 14.74 -22.64 15.34
CA GLU A 398 15.86 -23.07 16.19
C GLU A 398 15.54 -22.83 17.69
N GLU A 399 16.28 -23.47 18.59
CA GLU A 399 16.04 -23.38 20.04
C GLU A 399 16.15 -21.95 20.59
N ASP A 400 16.96 -21.10 19.95
CA ASP A 400 17.11 -19.68 20.29
C ASP A 400 16.01 -18.79 19.70
N GLY A 401 15.05 -19.37 18.99
CA GLY A 401 13.95 -18.65 18.32
C GLY A 401 14.29 -18.15 16.92
N SER A 402 15.50 -18.40 16.42
CA SER A 402 15.91 -17.94 15.10
C SER A 402 15.46 -18.86 13.97
N ALA A 403 15.34 -18.32 12.76
CA ALA A 403 15.06 -19.07 11.54
C ALA A 403 15.75 -18.43 10.32
N LEU A 404 16.21 -19.25 9.37
CA LEU A 404 16.81 -18.82 8.11
C LEU A 404 16.36 -19.77 7.00
N PHE A 405 15.63 -19.23 6.02
CA PHE A 405 15.02 -20.05 4.96
C PHE A 405 14.87 -19.30 3.64
N THR A 406 14.70 -20.03 2.54
CA THR A 406 14.44 -19.46 1.21
C THR A 406 12.96 -19.45 0.89
N ILE A 407 12.55 -18.43 0.13
CA ILE A 407 11.20 -18.23 -0.41
C ILE A 407 11.28 -17.90 -1.89
N PRO A 408 10.23 -18.10 -2.69
CA PRO A 408 10.19 -17.60 -4.06
C PRO A 408 10.32 -16.07 -4.07
N ALA A 409 11.21 -15.54 -4.92
CA ALA A 409 11.33 -14.10 -5.11
C ALA A 409 10.08 -13.52 -5.77
N ASN A 410 9.82 -12.21 -5.56
CA ASN A 410 8.68 -11.49 -6.14
C ASN A 410 7.31 -12.07 -5.76
N THR A 411 7.25 -12.80 -4.65
CA THR A 411 6.03 -13.46 -4.18
C THR A 411 5.68 -12.94 -2.79
N PRO A 412 4.51 -12.32 -2.61
CA PRO A 412 4.02 -11.94 -1.30
C PRO A 412 3.77 -13.19 -0.45
N ILE A 413 4.34 -13.20 0.72
CA ILE A 413 4.19 -14.31 1.67
C ILE A 413 3.74 -13.82 3.05
N SER A 414 3.04 -14.68 3.78
CA SER A 414 2.81 -14.52 5.21
C SER A 414 3.37 -15.70 6.01
N ILE A 415 3.65 -15.44 7.28
CA ILE A 415 4.30 -16.38 8.20
C ILE A 415 3.33 -16.73 9.33
N GLN A 416 3.18 -18.02 9.62
CA GLN A 416 2.36 -18.52 10.70
C GLN A 416 3.19 -19.39 11.64
N PRO A 417 3.48 -18.92 12.87
CA PRO A 417 4.13 -19.74 13.90
C PRO A 417 3.25 -20.90 14.33
N LEU A 418 3.86 -22.08 14.45
CA LEU A 418 3.21 -23.35 14.85
C LEU A 418 3.83 -23.90 16.13
N ASP A 419 3.00 -24.56 16.94
CA ASP A 419 3.45 -25.35 18.08
C ASP A 419 3.96 -26.75 17.67
N LYS A 420 4.25 -27.59 18.68
CA LYS A 420 4.72 -28.98 18.48
C LYS A 420 3.71 -29.90 17.78
N ASP A 421 2.43 -29.57 17.85
CA ASP A 421 1.32 -30.37 17.27
C ASP A 421 0.90 -29.79 15.89
N GLY A 422 1.58 -28.73 15.41
CA GLY A 422 1.28 -28.05 14.15
C GLY A 422 0.10 -27.07 14.25
N ALA A 423 -0.37 -26.79 15.46
CA ALA A 423 -1.42 -25.78 15.66
C ALA A 423 -0.86 -24.36 15.55
N ALA A 424 -1.65 -23.47 14.97
CA ALA A 424 -1.28 -22.08 14.78
C ALA A 424 -1.28 -21.33 16.12
N ILE A 425 -0.18 -20.64 16.41
CA ILE A 425 -0.04 -19.76 17.58
C ILE A 425 -0.52 -18.36 17.27
N GLN A 426 -0.15 -17.84 16.09
CA GLN A 426 -0.45 -16.50 15.64
C GLN A 426 -0.60 -16.50 14.13
N TRP A 427 -1.12 -15.40 13.59
CA TRP A 427 -1.31 -15.18 12.17
C TRP A 427 -0.75 -13.83 11.74
N MET A 428 0.18 -13.83 10.77
CA MET A 428 0.60 -12.61 10.10
C MET A 428 -0.50 -12.17 9.12
N ARG A 429 -1.20 -11.09 9.41
CA ARG A 429 -2.33 -10.58 8.60
C ARG A 429 -1.90 -9.74 7.42
N SER A 430 -0.65 -9.32 7.38
CA SER A 430 0.00 -8.63 6.29
C SER A 430 0.93 -9.60 5.55
N TRP A 431 1.76 -9.07 4.66
CA TRP A 431 2.72 -9.85 3.89
C TRP A 431 4.05 -9.13 3.75
N LEU A 432 5.07 -9.88 3.45
CA LEU A 432 6.36 -9.41 3.00
C LEU A 432 6.68 -10.00 1.62
N THR A 433 7.50 -9.29 0.85
CA THR A 433 7.99 -9.76 -0.46
C THR A 433 9.50 -9.59 -0.51
N GLY A 434 10.22 -10.67 -0.82
CA GLY A 434 11.66 -10.62 -1.08
C GLY A 434 11.95 -10.48 -2.56
N MET A 435 12.86 -9.57 -2.93
CA MET A 435 13.34 -9.42 -4.30
C MET A 435 14.37 -10.50 -4.67
N PRO A 436 14.65 -10.72 -5.97
CA PRO A 436 15.63 -11.72 -6.41
C PRO A 436 16.99 -11.59 -5.71
N GLY A 437 17.36 -12.63 -4.95
CA GLY A 437 18.61 -12.70 -4.20
C GLY A 437 18.71 -11.82 -2.96
N GLU A 438 17.60 -11.18 -2.56
CA GLU A 438 17.52 -10.37 -1.35
C GLU A 438 17.57 -11.24 -0.09
N ILE A 439 18.13 -10.67 0.98
CA ILE A 439 18.00 -11.19 2.35
C ILE A 439 17.06 -10.24 3.09
N VAL A 440 15.82 -10.68 3.29
CA VAL A 440 14.84 -9.99 4.12
C VAL A 440 15.12 -10.36 5.58
N SER A 441 15.43 -9.37 6.40
CA SER A 441 15.79 -9.59 7.81
C SER A 441 14.78 -8.99 8.75
N CYS A 442 14.28 -9.80 9.69
CA CYS A 442 13.38 -9.41 10.77
C CYS A 442 14.06 -9.64 12.12
N VAL A 443 13.88 -8.73 13.07
CA VAL A 443 14.32 -8.97 14.46
C VAL A 443 13.42 -10.01 15.11
N GLY A 444 12.10 -9.85 14.94
CA GLY A 444 11.10 -10.76 15.48
C GLY A 444 9.74 -10.56 14.84
N CYS A 445 8.67 -10.80 15.59
CA CYS A 445 7.29 -10.66 15.15
C CYS A 445 6.73 -9.32 15.62
N HIS A 446 6.61 -8.33 14.72
CA HIS A 446 6.24 -6.94 15.01
C HIS A 446 7.16 -6.26 16.04
N GLU A 447 8.45 -6.31 15.77
CA GLU A 447 9.45 -5.59 16.54
C GLU A 447 9.24 -4.07 16.48
N ASP A 448 9.66 -3.38 17.54
CA ASP A 448 9.66 -1.92 17.58
C ASP A 448 10.77 -1.36 16.66
N GLN A 449 10.37 -0.77 15.53
CA GLN A 449 11.28 -0.18 14.55
C GLN A 449 11.97 1.12 15.05
N ASN A 450 11.60 1.64 16.21
CA ASN A 450 12.27 2.77 16.87
C ASN A 450 13.32 2.31 17.87
N SER A 451 13.44 1.01 18.13
CA SER A 451 14.49 0.42 18.96
C SER A 451 15.63 -0.13 18.10
N ILE A 452 16.83 -0.19 18.70
CA ILE A 452 17.99 -0.82 18.07
C ILE A 452 18.06 -2.25 18.63
N PRO A 453 17.93 -3.28 17.77
CA PRO A 453 18.07 -4.67 18.23
C PRO A 453 19.49 -4.93 18.74
N ILE A 454 19.60 -5.71 19.81
CA ILE A 454 20.91 -6.16 20.29
C ILE A 454 21.46 -7.18 19.28
N PRO A 455 22.60 -6.90 18.63
CA PRO A 455 23.21 -7.87 17.73
C PRO A 455 23.60 -9.13 18.49
N LYS A 456 23.10 -10.29 18.02
CA LYS A 456 23.49 -11.58 18.57
C LYS A 456 23.78 -12.58 17.44
N ARG A 457 24.77 -13.44 17.66
CA ARG A 457 25.00 -14.57 16.77
C ARG A 457 23.94 -15.63 17.09
N THR A 458 23.10 -15.93 16.09
CA THR A 458 22.02 -16.90 16.26
C THR A 458 22.40 -18.28 15.71
N ILE A 459 21.70 -19.33 16.14
CA ILE A 459 21.90 -20.68 15.62
C ILE A 459 21.62 -20.73 14.12
N ALA A 460 20.54 -20.07 13.66
CA ALA A 460 20.19 -20.03 12.25
C ALA A 460 21.24 -19.30 11.40
N SER A 461 21.81 -18.19 11.88
CA SER A 461 22.80 -17.41 11.13
C SER A 461 24.14 -18.16 10.91
N ALA A 462 24.38 -19.23 11.66
CA ALA A 462 25.56 -20.09 11.50
C ALA A 462 25.33 -21.26 10.54
N LYS A 463 24.13 -21.40 9.98
CA LYS A 463 23.71 -22.49 9.08
C LYS A 463 23.42 -21.96 7.67
N GLN A 464 23.30 -22.87 6.72
CA GLN A 464 22.75 -22.53 5.40
C GLN A 464 21.24 -22.33 5.50
N ALA A 465 20.71 -21.43 4.64
CA ALA A 465 19.28 -21.22 4.54
C ALA A 465 18.56 -22.52 4.19
N ARG A 466 17.51 -22.85 4.96
CA ARG A 466 16.71 -24.06 4.75
C ARG A 466 15.74 -23.85 3.60
N ARG A 467 15.50 -24.88 2.81
CA ARG A 467 14.34 -24.93 1.92
C ARG A 467 13.10 -25.27 2.72
N LEU A 468 11.95 -24.80 2.26
CA LEU A 468 10.66 -25.16 2.86
C LEU A 468 10.38 -26.65 2.65
N GLU A 469 9.93 -27.31 3.69
CA GLU A 469 9.39 -28.67 3.60
C GLU A 469 8.01 -28.59 2.96
N THR A 470 7.89 -29.11 1.74
CA THR A 470 6.64 -29.06 0.97
C THR A 470 5.56 -29.92 1.66
N PRO A 471 4.31 -29.43 1.75
CA PRO A 471 3.23 -30.20 2.36
C PRO A 471 2.93 -31.47 1.55
N GLU A 472 2.40 -32.50 2.24
CA GLU A 472 1.89 -33.69 1.59
C GLU A 472 0.84 -33.33 0.54
N GLY A 473 0.95 -33.89 -0.65
CA GLY A 473 0.09 -33.54 -1.80
C GLY A 473 0.54 -32.30 -2.58
N GLY A 474 1.72 -31.71 -2.25
CA GLY A 474 2.32 -30.61 -2.99
C GLY A 474 1.78 -29.22 -2.60
N VAL A 475 2.33 -28.21 -3.24
CA VAL A 475 1.93 -26.81 -3.05
C VAL A 475 0.62 -26.54 -3.81
N ARG A 476 -0.45 -26.30 -3.09
CA ARG A 476 -1.79 -26.06 -3.63
C ARG A 476 -2.62 -25.17 -2.71
N PRO A 477 -3.72 -24.54 -3.20
CA PRO A 477 -4.62 -23.79 -2.34
C PRO A 477 -5.21 -24.69 -1.23
N PHE A 478 -5.33 -24.15 -0.03
CA PHE A 478 -6.02 -24.80 1.08
C PHE A 478 -7.54 -24.65 0.88
N THR A 479 -8.28 -25.75 0.80
CA THR A 479 -9.72 -25.70 0.63
C THR A 479 -10.43 -26.56 1.68
N PHE A 480 -11.59 -26.12 2.12
CA PHE A 480 -12.40 -26.86 3.10
C PHE A 480 -12.70 -28.29 2.63
N ARG A 481 -13.11 -28.44 1.37
CA ARG A 481 -13.53 -29.75 0.81
C ARG A 481 -12.39 -30.75 0.69
N LEU A 482 -11.16 -30.28 0.44
CA LEU A 482 -10.01 -31.16 0.27
C LEU A 482 -9.26 -31.43 1.58
N GLU A 483 -9.26 -30.46 2.50
CA GLU A 483 -8.44 -30.53 3.71
C GLU A 483 -9.26 -30.84 4.97
N VAL A 484 -10.41 -30.19 5.13
CA VAL A 484 -11.19 -30.25 6.38
C VAL A 484 -12.27 -31.33 6.30
N GLN A 485 -13.03 -31.36 5.22
CA GLN A 485 -14.14 -32.32 5.08
C GLN A 485 -13.71 -33.79 5.24
N PRO A 486 -12.57 -34.28 4.72
CA PRO A 486 -12.12 -35.67 4.94
C PRO A 486 -11.82 -35.98 6.41
N VAL A 487 -11.42 -34.96 7.20
CA VAL A 487 -11.23 -35.15 8.65
C VAL A 487 -12.57 -35.29 9.34
N LEU A 488 -13.58 -34.50 8.97
CA LEU A 488 -14.94 -34.62 9.48
C LEU A 488 -15.57 -35.95 9.10
N ASP A 489 -15.42 -36.38 7.84
CA ASP A 489 -15.94 -37.65 7.35
C ASP A 489 -15.37 -38.83 8.15
N ARG A 490 -14.09 -38.80 8.49
CA ARG A 490 -13.39 -39.86 9.22
C ARG A 490 -13.74 -39.92 10.70
N ASN A 491 -13.84 -38.74 11.33
CA ASN A 491 -13.84 -38.67 12.79
C ASN A 491 -15.18 -38.23 13.41
N CYS A 492 -16.05 -37.53 12.64
CA CYS A 492 -17.21 -36.85 13.19
C CYS A 492 -18.55 -37.33 12.60
N VAL A 493 -18.62 -37.63 11.29
CA VAL A 493 -19.86 -37.92 10.57
C VAL A 493 -20.56 -39.20 11.07
N SER A 494 -19.83 -40.15 11.59
CA SER A 494 -20.44 -41.36 12.17
C SER A 494 -21.47 -41.05 13.28
N CYS A 495 -21.23 -39.98 14.04
CA CYS A 495 -22.13 -39.51 15.08
C CYS A 495 -22.91 -38.26 14.62
N HIS A 496 -22.24 -37.29 13.99
CA HIS A 496 -22.80 -36.00 13.59
C HIS A 496 -23.31 -36.03 12.15
N ASN A 497 -24.46 -36.63 11.93
CA ASN A 497 -25.07 -36.89 10.62
C ASN A 497 -26.53 -36.38 10.49
N GLY A 498 -26.95 -35.48 11.37
CA GLY A 498 -28.30 -34.90 11.37
C GLY A 498 -29.41 -35.87 11.80
N LYS A 499 -29.08 -37.12 12.12
CA LYS A 499 -30.01 -38.12 12.65
C LYS A 499 -29.63 -38.54 14.06
N ASN A 500 -28.33 -38.80 14.28
CA ASN A 500 -27.84 -39.30 15.55
C ASN A 500 -27.46 -38.17 16.51
N ALA A 501 -26.81 -37.15 15.98
CA ALA A 501 -26.43 -35.95 16.73
C ALA A 501 -26.32 -34.72 15.79
N GLU A 502 -26.60 -33.57 16.36
CA GLU A 502 -26.30 -32.27 15.75
C GLU A 502 -24.95 -31.74 16.29
N PRO A 503 -24.24 -30.89 15.52
CA PRO A 503 -24.53 -30.44 14.16
C PRO A 503 -24.23 -31.50 13.11
N ASP A 504 -24.87 -31.39 11.91
CA ASP A 504 -24.64 -32.31 10.78
C ASP A 504 -23.37 -31.89 10.02
N PHE A 505 -22.40 -32.82 9.94
CA PHE A 505 -21.11 -32.59 9.24
C PHE A 505 -20.97 -33.35 7.92
N ARG A 506 -22.05 -33.90 7.39
CA ARG A 506 -22.00 -34.58 6.07
C ARG A 506 -21.67 -33.58 4.97
N LYS A 507 -20.89 -34.03 4.00
CA LYS A 507 -20.57 -33.29 2.77
C LYS A 507 -21.79 -33.20 1.82
N ASP A 508 -21.66 -32.32 0.81
CA ASP A 508 -22.58 -32.17 -0.30
C ASP A 508 -24.01 -31.73 0.08
N GLN A 509 -24.17 -31.14 1.24
CA GLN A 509 -25.41 -30.48 1.64
C GLN A 509 -25.25 -28.99 1.49
N MET A 510 -25.47 -28.49 0.26
CA MET A 510 -25.33 -27.07 -0.06
C MET A 510 -26.51 -26.28 0.51
N VAL A 511 -26.16 -25.27 1.28
CA VAL A 511 -27.11 -24.32 1.90
C VAL A 511 -26.83 -22.92 1.39
N THR A 512 -27.92 -22.22 1.04
CA THR A 512 -27.81 -20.83 0.66
C THR A 512 -27.64 -19.96 1.89
N TYR A 513 -26.48 -19.37 2.06
CA TYR A 513 -26.19 -18.43 3.13
C TYR A 513 -26.58 -17.02 2.68
N LYS A 514 -27.48 -16.39 3.43
CA LYS A 514 -27.92 -15.01 3.21
C LYS A 514 -27.31 -14.16 4.32
N ARG A 515 -26.29 -13.40 4.02
CA ARG A 515 -25.82 -12.34 4.88
C ARG A 515 -26.59 -11.06 4.58
N GLY A 516 -26.97 -10.32 5.65
CA GLY A 516 -27.76 -9.09 5.53
C GLY A 516 -27.20 -8.07 4.52
N ILE A 517 -27.87 -7.02 4.35
CA ILE A 517 -27.84 -5.79 3.52
C ILE A 517 -26.72 -5.61 2.46
N LEU A 518 -25.52 -6.18 2.60
CA LEU A 518 -24.37 -5.87 1.74
C LEU A 518 -24.14 -6.83 0.56
N THR A 519 -24.82 -7.97 0.48
CA THR A 519 -24.60 -8.90 -0.64
C THR A 519 -25.89 -9.23 -1.36
N LYS A 520 -26.00 -8.78 -2.62
CA LYS A 520 -27.07 -9.18 -3.56
C LYS A 520 -26.91 -10.62 -4.07
N ILE A 521 -25.84 -11.31 -3.70
CA ILE A 521 -25.47 -12.63 -4.21
C ILE A 521 -25.76 -13.68 -3.13
N ASN A 522 -26.62 -14.64 -3.43
CA ASN A 522 -26.83 -15.82 -2.60
C ASN A 522 -25.61 -16.73 -2.73
N LYS A 523 -24.85 -16.90 -1.65
CA LYS A 523 -23.71 -17.81 -1.62
C LYS A 523 -24.11 -19.17 -1.10
N GLN A 524 -23.54 -20.20 -1.70
CA GLN A 524 -23.79 -21.56 -1.29
C GLN A 524 -22.55 -22.14 -0.60
N TYR A 525 -22.74 -22.63 0.60
CA TYR A 525 -21.73 -23.32 1.39
C TYR A 525 -22.19 -24.73 1.72
N ASP A 526 -21.24 -25.61 1.98
CA ASP A 526 -21.57 -26.89 2.61
C ASP A 526 -22.13 -26.68 4.02
N GLN A 527 -23.19 -27.39 4.38
CA GLN A 527 -23.77 -27.32 5.72
C GLN A 527 -22.74 -27.64 6.80
N SER A 528 -21.85 -28.60 6.53
CA SER A 528 -20.72 -28.94 7.42
C SER A 528 -19.78 -27.76 7.66
N TYR A 529 -19.53 -26.95 6.61
CA TYR A 529 -18.75 -25.72 6.74
C TYR A 529 -19.46 -24.69 7.65
N LEU A 530 -20.74 -24.46 7.41
CA LEU A 530 -21.55 -23.53 8.22
C LEU A 530 -21.63 -23.95 9.68
N ASN A 531 -21.72 -25.25 9.94
CA ASN A 531 -21.82 -25.80 11.29
C ASN A 531 -20.53 -25.75 12.10
N LEU A 532 -19.39 -25.44 11.46
CA LEU A 532 -18.13 -25.15 12.15
C LEU A 532 -17.97 -23.66 12.50
N HIS A 533 -18.84 -22.79 11.98
CA HIS A 533 -18.85 -21.37 12.32
C HIS A 533 -19.96 -21.12 13.35
N PRO A 534 -19.63 -20.57 14.54
CA PRO A 534 -20.60 -20.25 15.58
C PRO A 534 -21.54 -19.12 15.20
#